data_66e4be53c91c40c72da7f17dac4bc8a8
#
_entry.id   66e4be53c91c40c72da7f17dac4bc8a8
#
_cell.length_a   1.000
_cell.length_b   1.000
_cell.length_c   1.000
_cell.angle_alpha   90.00
_cell.angle_beta   90.00
_cell.angle_gamma   90.00
#
_symmetry.space_group_name_H-M   'P 1'
#
loop_
_entity.id
_entity.type
_entity.pdbx_description
1 polymer ?
#
loop_
_entity_poly.entity_id
_entity_poly.type
_entity_poly.pdbx_seq_one_letter_code
_entity_poly.pdbx_strand_id
1 'polypeptide(L)'
;MKQASYAPPERMSFAPGRVWDVLALVAGVATFIALFAFPWLSGRNGVYTAPTLLLGQFDDRRVDYALIFLPFLVALIATVASLASLVSVKDSRHWKVFYFSSGLMGLFYFFNFFINKGNSIAEAPEVAHTGFWIFLVTSIALTVIGSVPRNFSTDHAPTRVDKVMSSPRFWGLMYVLPMLVLMLTFTIYPILDSFRISLYNYRGFGDPTQFVGFRHFVTIANDDRFWNAFRNTALYTVILVPVQLTLALLLAVILDGPRMKLRTFYKTIYFMPVVTSIAIVAIVMRLMFQSGGTAITSMFVPWLLDKPINPIGDPRTSLLSVTAFGIWYSFGINLVYFLAALQTVPRELYDASAVDGANWFQRVWHITLPGIRSISVIILFFAILGSLRVFEQSFVMTGGGPFFSSEVVSGYIYAYAFGSSGLGGTNITPNVGYASAAAILMSFIVLGVTLIQLLVNRLALRGRA
;
A
#
# COMPACT_ATOMS: atom_id res chain seq x y z
N MET A 1 55.51 -33.18 -41.24
CA MET A 1 54.20 -33.78 -41.44
C MET A 1 53.52 -34.00 -40.07
N LYS A 2 52.66 -33.06 -39.60
CA LYS A 2 51.86 -33.22 -38.39
C LYS A 2 50.51 -33.82 -38.82
N GLN A 3 50.25 -35.02 -38.34
CA GLN A 3 48.93 -35.65 -38.54
C GLN A 3 47.84 -34.80 -37.85
N ALA A 4 46.92 -34.29 -38.64
CA ALA A 4 45.71 -33.69 -38.12
C ALA A 4 44.81 -34.80 -37.57
N SER A 5 44.64 -34.83 -36.26
CA SER A 5 43.71 -35.70 -35.56
C SER A 5 42.27 -35.29 -35.94
N TYR A 6 41.58 -36.12 -36.68
CA TYR A 6 40.17 -35.98 -37.01
C TYR A 6 39.35 -36.29 -35.72
N ALA A 7 38.87 -35.28 -35.06
CA ALA A 7 37.92 -35.46 -33.99
C ALA A 7 36.52 -35.72 -34.63
N PRO A 8 35.82 -36.79 -34.26
CA PRO A 8 34.47 -37.05 -34.78
C PRO A 8 33.54 -35.95 -34.29
N PRO A 9 32.49 -35.59 -35.07
CA PRO A 9 31.51 -34.61 -34.67
C PRO A 9 30.84 -35.07 -33.37
N GLU A 10 30.96 -34.26 -32.33
CA GLU A 10 30.30 -34.45 -31.06
C GLU A 10 28.81 -34.64 -31.31
N ARG A 11 28.27 -35.81 -31.02
CA ARG A 11 26.83 -36.02 -30.92
C ARG A 11 26.33 -35.01 -29.91
N MET A 12 25.34 -34.19 -30.31
CA MET A 12 24.59 -33.31 -29.43
C MET A 12 23.92 -34.15 -28.33
N SER A 13 24.66 -34.48 -27.28
CA SER A 13 24.04 -35.03 -26.08
C SER A 13 23.40 -33.83 -25.38
N PHE A 14 22.11 -33.79 -25.39
CA PHE A 14 21.35 -32.83 -24.57
C PHE A 14 21.80 -32.98 -23.13
N ALA A 15 22.55 -31.99 -22.63
CA ALA A 15 22.90 -31.95 -21.23
C ALA A 15 21.63 -32.06 -20.38
N PRO A 16 21.58 -32.94 -19.36
CA PRO A 16 20.36 -33.22 -18.60
C PRO A 16 19.66 -31.98 -18.04
N GLY A 17 20.40 -30.85 -17.93
CA GLY A 17 19.84 -29.57 -17.55
C GLY A 17 18.95 -28.88 -18.59
N ARG A 18 19.21 -29.08 -19.89
CA ARG A 18 18.41 -28.47 -20.96
C ARG A 18 17.02 -29.05 -21.12
N VAL A 19 16.81 -30.27 -20.66
CA VAL A 19 15.46 -30.90 -20.66
C VAL A 19 14.47 -30.06 -19.87
N TRP A 20 14.88 -29.52 -18.72
CA TRP A 20 14.03 -28.69 -17.89
C TRP A 20 13.69 -27.33 -18.53
N ASP A 21 14.62 -26.76 -19.31
CA ASP A 21 14.37 -25.51 -20.01
C ASP A 21 13.42 -25.71 -21.19
N VAL A 22 13.52 -26.86 -21.89
CA VAL A 22 12.55 -27.26 -22.91
C VAL A 22 11.16 -27.49 -22.29
N LEU A 23 11.08 -28.16 -21.14
CA LEU A 23 9.82 -28.36 -20.42
C LEU A 23 9.20 -27.02 -19.96
N ALA A 24 10.03 -26.08 -19.49
CA ALA A 24 9.57 -24.74 -19.13
C ALA A 24 9.06 -23.97 -20.36
N LEU A 25 9.73 -24.10 -21.53
CA LEU A 25 9.27 -23.53 -22.78
C LEU A 25 7.92 -24.12 -23.21
N VAL A 26 7.78 -25.44 -23.15
CA VAL A 26 6.52 -26.12 -23.46
C VAL A 26 5.42 -25.64 -22.52
N ALA A 27 5.69 -25.52 -21.22
CA ALA A 27 4.72 -24.99 -20.26
C ALA A 27 4.35 -23.53 -20.54
N GLY A 28 5.32 -22.68 -20.87
CA GLY A 28 5.09 -21.26 -21.24
C GLY A 28 4.25 -21.13 -22.52
N VAL A 29 4.58 -21.88 -23.56
CA VAL A 29 3.84 -21.91 -24.82
C VAL A 29 2.43 -22.49 -24.61
N ALA A 30 2.28 -23.55 -23.81
CA ALA A 30 0.99 -24.11 -23.46
C ALA A 30 0.12 -23.09 -22.71
N THR A 31 0.72 -22.31 -21.80
CA THR A 31 0.03 -21.18 -21.15
C THR A 31 -0.43 -20.14 -22.16
N PHE A 32 0.41 -19.80 -23.13
CA PHE A 32 0.06 -18.85 -24.20
C PHE A 32 -1.12 -19.37 -25.05
N ILE A 33 -1.06 -20.63 -25.45
CA ILE A 33 -2.15 -21.30 -26.20
C ILE A 33 -3.42 -21.33 -25.35
N ALA A 34 -3.32 -21.65 -24.07
CA ALA A 34 -4.47 -21.69 -23.16
C ALA A 34 -5.17 -20.33 -23.06
N LEU A 35 -4.41 -19.23 -23.07
CA LEU A 35 -4.95 -17.88 -23.02
C LEU A 35 -5.74 -17.49 -24.27
N PHE A 36 -5.26 -17.86 -25.47
CA PHE A 36 -5.80 -17.34 -26.73
C PHE A 36 -6.75 -18.32 -27.43
N ALA A 37 -6.50 -19.64 -27.34
CA ALA A 37 -7.20 -20.64 -28.10
C ALA A 37 -8.34 -21.36 -27.34
N PHE A 38 -8.30 -21.35 -26.02
CA PHE A 38 -9.29 -22.06 -25.21
C PHE A 38 -10.21 -21.14 -24.43
N PRO A 39 -11.47 -21.58 -24.21
CA PRO A 39 -12.40 -20.85 -23.32
C PRO A 39 -11.88 -20.84 -21.90
N TRP A 40 -12.04 -19.70 -21.21
CA TRP A 40 -11.52 -19.48 -19.86
C TRP A 40 -12.59 -19.52 -18.80
N LEU A 41 -13.60 -18.69 -18.93
CA LEU A 41 -14.65 -18.51 -17.92
C LEU A 41 -16.03 -18.47 -18.56
N SER A 42 -17.04 -19.00 -17.85
CA SER A 42 -18.46 -18.84 -18.18
C SER A 42 -19.00 -17.56 -17.54
N GLY A 43 -19.78 -16.80 -18.32
CA GLY A 43 -20.57 -15.69 -17.82
C GLY A 43 -22.02 -15.82 -18.27
N ARG A 44 -22.91 -14.88 -17.88
CA ARG A 44 -24.33 -14.88 -18.20
C ARG A 44 -24.63 -14.91 -19.71
N ASN A 45 -23.76 -14.33 -20.52
CA ASN A 45 -23.96 -14.18 -21.96
C ASN A 45 -23.12 -15.16 -22.82
N GLY A 46 -22.44 -16.12 -22.20
CA GLY A 46 -21.65 -17.12 -22.91
C GLY A 46 -20.29 -17.42 -22.28
N VAL A 47 -19.44 -18.04 -23.09
CA VAL A 47 -18.09 -18.46 -22.68
C VAL A 47 -17.07 -17.49 -23.27
N TYR A 48 -16.14 -17.03 -22.44
CA TYR A 48 -15.17 -16.01 -22.79
C TYR A 48 -13.74 -16.54 -22.80
N THR A 49 -12.93 -16.05 -23.74
CA THR A 49 -11.47 -16.26 -23.78
C THR A 49 -10.76 -15.20 -22.95
N ALA A 50 -9.50 -15.44 -22.57
CA ALA A 50 -8.74 -14.46 -21.80
C ALA A 50 -8.58 -13.08 -22.50
N PRO A 51 -8.36 -12.98 -23.82
CA PRO A 51 -8.34 -11.69 -24.53
C PRO A 51 -9.66 -10.92 -24.48
N THR A 52 -10.81 -11.59 -24.61
CA THR A 52 -12.12 -10.94 -24.52
C THR A 52 -12.38 -10.39 -23.12
N LEU A 53 -11.90 -11.10 -22.10
CA LEU A 53 -11.93 -10.64 -20.71
C LEU A 53 -11.02 -9.41 -20.50
N LEU A 54 -9.83 -9.40 -21.10
CA LEU A 54 -8.89 -8.28 -21.02
C LEU A 54 -9.43 -7.02 -21.70
N LEU A 55 -10.17 -7.15 -22.78
CA LEU A 55 -10.75 -6.03 -23.55
C LEU A 55 -12.05 -5.49 -22.94
N GLY A 56 -12.47 -5.95 -21.77
CA GLY A 56 -13.63 -5.41 -21.05
C GLY A 56 -14.99 -5.78 -21.65
N GLN A 57 -15.05 -6.77 -22.54
CA GLN A 57 -16.30 -7.23 -23.18
C GLN A 57 -17.19 -8.10 -22.25
N PHE A 58 -16.92 -8.08 -20.96
CA PHE A 58 -17.56 -8.94 -19.98
C PHE A 58 -18.46 -8.13 -19.05
N ASP A 59 -19.76 -8.40 -19.10
CA ASP A 59 -20.79 -7.67 -18.32
C ASP A 59 -21.09 -8.32 -16.96
N ASP A 60 -20.23 -9.21 -16.46
CA ASP A 60 -20.44 -9.88 -15.17
C ASP A 60 -19.46 -9.37 -14.11
N ARG A 61 -20.00 -8.81 -13.02
CA ARG A 61 -19.24 -8.29 -11.84
C ARG A 61 -18.38 -9.33 -11.12
N ARG A 62 -18.38 -10.59 -11.58
CA ARG A 62 -17.66 -11.70 -10.95
C ARG A 62 -16.19 -11.79 -11.35
N VAL A 63 -15.72 -11.05 -12.34
CA VAL A 63 -14.32 -11.09 -12.79
C VAL A 63 -13.61 -9.80 -12.46
N ASP A 64 -12.52 -9.89 -11.70
CA ASP A 64 -11.63 -8.77 -11.39
C ASP A 64 -10.68 -8.55 -12.58
N TYR A 65 -11.04 -7.64 -13.48
CA TYR A 65 -10.29 -7.35 -14.71
C TYR A 65 -8.80 -7.05 -14.45
N ALA A 66 -8.49 -6.42 -13.32
CA ALA A 66 -7.11 -6.09 -12.98
C ALA A 66 -6.22 -7.33 -12.80
N LEU A 67 -6.79 -8.44 -12.32
CA LEU A 67 -6.03 -9.67 -12.10
C LEU A 67 -5.86 -10.52 -13.36
N ILE A 68 -6.69 -10.34 -14.39
CA ILE A 68 -6.61 -11.13 -15.63
C ILE A 68 -5.31 -10.84 -16.40
N PHE A 69 -4.66 -9.73 -16.12
CA PHE A 69 -3.34 -9.40 -16.66
C PHE A 69 -2.23 -10.35 -16.17
N LEU A 70 -2.36 -10.91 -14.96
CA LEU A 70 -1.37 -11.81 -14.37
C LEU A 70 -1.08 -13.05 -15.21
N PRO A 71 -2.09 -13.80 -15.73
CA PRO A 71 -1.86 -14.92 -16.62
C PRO A 71 -1.04 -14.58 -17.88
N PHE A 72 -1.29 -13.41 -18.50
CA PHE A 72 -0.51 -12.97 -19.66
C PHE A 72 0.95 -12.71 -19.29
N LEU A 73 1.16 -12.11 -18.13
CA LEU A 73 2.52 -11.84 -17.61
C LEU A 73 3.26 -13.14 -17.29
N VAL A 74 2.59 -14.12 -16.68
CA VAL A 74 3.14 -15.46 -16.42
C VAL A 74 3.57 -16.12 -17.72
N ALA A 75 2.69 -16.15 -18.74
CA ALA A 75 3.00 -16.72 -20.04
C ALA A 75 4.19 -16.04 -20.72
N LEU A 76 4.24 -14.70 -20.68
CA LEU A 76 5.31 -13.92 -21.28
C LEU A 76 6.65 -14.17 -20.56
N ILE A 77 6.69 -14.06 -19.23
CA ILE A 77 7.91 -14.29 -18.45
C ILE A 77 8.43 -15.73 -18.63
N ALA A 78 7.56 -16.71 -18.53
CA ALA A 78 7.95 -18.12 -18.68
C ALA A 78 8.50 -18.39 -20.08
N THR A 79 7.87 -17.89 -21.14
CA THR A 79 8.29 -18.12 -22.53
C THR A 79 9.61 -17.39 -22.82
N VAL A 80 9.72 -16.11 -22.47
CA VAL A 80 10.94 -15.32 -22.68
C VAL A 80 12.12 -15.88 -21.88
N ALA A 81 11.89 -16.23 -20.61
CA ALA A 81 12.92 -16.84 -19.79
C ALA A 81 13.40 -18.19 -20.34
N SER A 82 12.49 -19.02 -20.84
CA SER A 82 12.83 -20.32 -21.42
C SER A 82 13.59 -20.17 -22.74
N LEU A 83 13.18 -19.27 -23.62
CA LEU A 83 13.92 -18.98 -24.87
C LEU A 83 15.32 -18.44 -24.58
N ALA A 84 15.42 -17.51 -23.65
CA ALA A 84 16.72 -16.94 -23.28
C ALA A 84 17.63 -17.98 -22.58
N SER A 85 17.07 -18.90 -21.80
CA SER A 85 17.80 -20.04 -21.21
C SER A 85 18.34 -20.98 -22.25
N LEU A 86 17.57 -21.28 -23.30
CA LEU A 86 18.00 -22.16 -24.41
C LEU A 86 19.11 -21.55 -25.28
N VAL A 87 19.09 -20.21 -25.44
CA VAL A 87 20.11 -19.45 -26.20
C VAL A 87 21.37 -19.20 -25.35
N SER A 88 21.22 -19.09 -24.03
CA SER A 88 22.34 -18.89 -23.11
C SER A 88 23.08 -20.22 -22.86
N VAL A 89 24.37 -20.24 -23.11
CA VAL A 89 25.22 -21.41 -22.86
C VAL A 89 25.63 -21.49 -21.39
N LYS A 90 25.56 -20.38 -20.66
CA LYS A 90 26.12 -20.23 -19.32
C LYS A 90 24.99 -20.13 -18.26
N ASP A 91 25.10 -20.96 -17.26
CA ASP A 91 24.44 -20.92 -15.95
C ASP A 91 22.90 -20.75 -15.91
N SER A 92 22.22 -21.87 -16.06
CA SER A 92 20.75 -21.93 -15.95
C SER A 92 20.22 -21.74 -14.50
N ARG A 93 21.09 -21.54 -13.50
CA ARG A 93 20.67 -21.35 -12.11
C ARG A 93 19.74 -20.17 -11.95
N HIS A 94 20.01 -19.09 -12.64
CA HIS A 94 19.23 -17.86 -12.55
C HIS A 94 17.84 -17.99 -13.18
N TRP A 95 17.68 -18.80 -14.23
CA TRP A 95 16.41 -19.01 -14.90
C TRP A 95 15.36 -19.72 -14.03
N LYS A 96 15.82 -20.51 -13.06
CA LYS A 96 14.94 -21.17 -12.09
C LYS A 96 14.10 -20.18 -11.32
N VAL A 97 14.65 -19.04 -10.94
CA VAL A 97 13.93 -18.00 -10.20
C VAL A 97 12.76 -17.48 -11.03
N PHE A 98 12.95 -17.33 -12.35
CA PHE A 98 11.88 -16.89 -13.24
C PHE A 98 10.79 -17.94 -13.40
N TYR A 99 11.15 -19.20 -13.55
CA TYR A 99 10.16 -20.29 -13.64
C TYR A 99 9.40 -20.42 -12.33
N PHE A 100 10.10 -20.41 -11.21
CA PHE A 100 9.48 -20.49 -9.89
C PHE A 100 8.56 -19.31 -9.61
N SER A 101 9.01 -18.09 -9.85
CA SER A 101 8.21 -16.87 -9.62
C SER A 101 7.00 -16.81 -10.56
N SER A 102 7.17 -17.18 -11.84
CA SER A 102 6.05 -17.23 -12.79
C SER A 102 4.99 -18.23 -12.34
N GLY A 103 5.42 -19.44 -11.93
CA GLY A 103 4.51 -20.47 -11.44
C GLY A 103 3.78 -20.02 -10.18
N LEU A 104 4.48 -19.45 -9.21
CA LEU A 104 3.89 -18.92 -7.97
C LEU A 104 2.88 -17.81 -8.25
N MET A 105 3.17 -16.92 -9.19
CA MET A 105 2.28 -15.85 -9.61
C MET A 105 1.00 -16.40 -10.25
N GLY A 106 1.12 -17.47 -11.05
CA GLY A 106 -0.03 -18.17 -11.62
C GLY A 106 -0.89 -18.86 -10.55
N LEU A 107 -0.28 -19.51 -9.57
CA LEU A 107 -0.98 -20.07 -8.41
C LEU A 107 -1.66 -18.99 -7.56
N PHE A 108 -1.01 -17.84 -7.37
CA PHE A 108 -1.61 -16.71 -6.67
C PHE A 108 -2.88 -16.21 -7.39
N TYR A 109 -2.84 -16.10 -8.72
CA TYR A 109 -4.03 -15.76 -9.52
C TYR A 109 -5.16 -16.77 -9.30
N PHE A 110 -4.84 -18.07 -9.32
CA PHE A 110 -5.80 -19.14 -9.10
C PHE A 110 -6.45 -19.03 -7.71
N PHE A 111 -5.66 -18.90 -6.64
CA PHE A 111 -6.18 -18.75 -5.28
C PHE A 111 -7.01 -17.47 -5.11
N ASN A 112 -6.56 -16.36 -5.68
CA ASN A 112 -7.30 -15.11 -5.61
C ASN A 112 -8.66 -15.21 -6.30
N PHE A 113 -8.73 -15.92 -7.44
CA PHE A 113 -9.97 -16.15 -8.16
C PHE A 113 -11.02 -16.87 -7.29
N PHE A 114 -10.63 -17.82 -6.45
CA PHE A 114 -11.56 -18.56 -5.60
C PHE A 114 -11.88 -17.84 -4.28
N ILE A 115 -10.88 -17.22 -3.64
CA ILE A 115 -11.05 -16.58 -2.33
C ILE A 115 -11.90 -15.32 -2.44
N ASN A 116 -11.63 -14.45 -3.40
CA ASN A 116 -12.32 -13.14 -3.48
C ASN A 116 -13.77 -13.22 -3.95
N LYS A 117 -14.20 -14.33 -4.54
CA LYS A 117 -15.52 -14.43 -5.15
C LYS A 117 -16.53 -15.29 -4.39
N GLY A 118 -16.11 -15.85 -3.25
CA GLY A 118 -16.99 -16.74 -2.47
C GLY A 118 -17.42 -18.00 -3.26
N ASN A 119 -16.81 -18.26 -4.41
CA ASN A 119 -17.06 -19.48 -5.18
C ASN A 119 -16.44 -20.65 -4.41
N SER A 120 -17.24 -21.59 -4.00
CA SER A 120 -16.72 -22.83 -3.46
C SER A 120 -15.92 -23.56 -4.54
N ILE A 121 -14.83 -24.25 -4.14
CA ILE A 121 -14.05 -25.09 -5.07
C ILE A 121 -14.96 -26.11 -5.78
N ALA A 122 -16.09 -26.47 -5.17
CA ALA A 122 -17.09 -27.37 -5.76
C ALA A 122 -17.81 -26.75 -6.98
N GLU A 123 -17.95 -25.45 -7.09
CA GLU A 123 -18.57 -24.74 -8.23
C GLU A 123 -17.56 -24.41 -9.34
N ALA A 124 -16.26 -24.64 -9.09
CA ALA A 124 -15.19 -24.38 -10.05
C ALA A 124 -15.42 -24.99 -11.46
N PRO A 125 -15.89 -26.22 -11.59
CA PRO A 125 -16.12 -26.82 -12.92
C PRO A 125 -17.19 -26.12 -13.76
N GLU A 126 -18.14 -25.45 -13.14
CA GLU A 126 -19.21 -24.72 -13.82
C GLU A 126 -18.77 -23.35 -14.36
N VAL A 127 -17.80 -22.74 -13.71
CA VAL A 127 -17.32 -21.38 -14.02
C VAL A 127 -16.02 -21.40 -14.82
N ALA A 128 -15.12 -22.34 -14.53
CA ALA A 128 -13.79 -22.43 -15.13
C ALA A 128 -13.73 -23.47 -16.24
N HIS A 129 -13.33 -23.03 -17.43
CA HIS A 129 -13.20 -23.88 -18.61
C HIS A 129 -11.77 -24.39 -18.83
N THR A 130 -11.60 -25.17 -19.90
CA THR A 130 -10.35 -25.87 -20.25
C THR A 130 -9.11 -24.98 -20.19
N GLY A 131 -9.19 -23.74 -20.68
CA GLY A 131 -8.05 -22.81 -20.68
C GLY A 131 -7.57 -22.46 -19.28
N PHE A 132 -8.48 -22.26 -18.33
CA PHE A 132 -8.18 -21.97 -16.95
C PHE A 132 -7.47 -23.15 -16.24
N TRP A 133 -7.91 -24.38 -16.50
CA TRP A 133 -7.29 -25.59 -15.95
C TRP A 133 -5.91 -25.87 -16.54
N ILE A 134 -5.73 -25.66 -17.86
CA ILE A 134 -4.40 -25.74 -18.49
C ILE A 134 -3.45 -24.73 -17.84
N PHE A 135 -3.91 -23.51 -17.60
CA PHE A 135 -3.12 -22.48 -16.91
C PHE A 135 -2.71 -22.90 -15.49
N LEU A 136 -3.59 -23.52 -14.72
CA LEU A 136 -3.27 -24.06 -13.41
C LEU A 136 -2.17 -25.13 -13.48
N VAL A 137 -2.34 -26.11 -14.37
CA VAL A 137 -1.38 -27.21 -14.54
C VAL A 137 -0.01 -26.68 -14.97
N THR A 138 0.03 -25.74 -15.92
CA THR A 138 1.27 -25.14 -16.38
C THR A 138 1.95 -24.28 -15.29
N SER A 139 1.18 -23.61 -14.45
CA SER A 139 1.70 -22.84 -13.30
C SER A 139 2.32 -23.75 -12.23
N ILE A 140 1.68 -24.88 -11.94
CA ILE A 140 2.27 -25.92 -11.08
C ILE A 140 3.55 -26.48 -11.70
N ALA A 141 3.54 -26.81 -12.99
CA ALA A 141 4.71 -27.33 -13.70
C ALA A 141 5.88 -26.35 -13.65
N LEU A 142 5.65 -25.06 -13.91
CA LEU A 142 6.67 -24.02 -13.82
C LEU A 142 7.25 -23.88 -12.40
N THR A 143 6.41 -23.98 -11.37
CA THR A 143 6.85 -23.94 -9.97
C THR A 143 7.77 -25.12 -9.66
N VAL A 144 7.35 -26.33 -10.07
CA VAL A 144 8.15 -27.57 -9.89
C VAL A 144 9.47 -27.47 -10.66
N ILE A 145 9.43 -27.12 -11.96
CA ILE A 145 10.62 -26.95 -12.80
C ILE A 145 11.60 -25.95 -12.19
N GLY A 146 11.10 -24.85 -11.63
CA GLY A 146 11.92 -23.85 -10.95
C GLY A 146 12.53 -24.32 -9.63
N SER A 147 11.93 -25.29 -8.94
CA SER A 147 12.43 -25.81 -7.66
C SER A 147 13.52 -26.90 -7.81
N VAL A 148 13.62 -27.56 -8.98
CA VAL A 148 14.56 -28.66 -9.19
C VAL A 148 16.03 -28.18 -9.11
N PRO A 149 16.89 -28.79 -8.28
CA PRO A 149 18.32 -28.47 -8.25
C PRO A 149 19.02 -28.93 -9.55
N ARG A 150 19.88 -28.11 -10.12
CA ARG A 150 20.60 -28.38 -11.39
C ARG A 150 22.08 -28.19 -11.20
N ASN A 151 22.88 -29.13 -11.66
CA ASN A 151 24.33 -29.07 -11.72
C ASN A 151 24.77 -28.88 -13.17
N PHE A 152 25.54 -27.86 -13.47
CA PHE A 152 26.08 -27.57 -14.80
C PHE A 152 27.61 -27.52 -14.78
N SER A 153 28.25 -28.14 -15.76
CA SER A 153 29.65 -27.94 -16.10
C SER A 153 29.76 -26.88 -17.21
N THR A 154 30.61 -25.89 -17.03
CA THR A 154 30.77 -24.74 -17.92
C THR A 154 32.12 -24.70 -18.54
N ASP A 155 32.27 -25.22 -19.78
CA ASP A 155 33.55 -25.17 -20.54
C ASP A 155 33.44 -24.41 -21.88
N HIS A 156 32.52 -23.45 -22.03
CA HIS A 156 32.30 -22.77 -23.30
C HIS A 156 32.58 -21.27 -23.22
N ALA A 157 33.08 -20.66 -24.30
CA ALA A 157 33.32 -19.23 -24.38
C ALA A 157 32.01 -18.40 -24.25
N PRO A 158 32.00 -17.29 -23.50
CA PRO A 158 30.80 -16.53 -23.23
C PRO A 158 30.26 -15.83 -24.50
N THR A 159 29.01 -16.01 -24.80
CA THR A 159 28.28 -15.31 -25.87
C THR A 159 27.95 -13.86 -25.49
N ARG A 160 27.49 -13.03 -26.47
CA ARG A 160 26.99 -11.65 -26.16
C ARG A 160 25.85 -11.66 -25.17
N VAL A 161 24.97 -12.66 -25.25
CA VAL A 161 23.82 -12.84 -24.32
C VAL A 161 24.36 -13.11 -22.92
N ASP A 162 25.37 -13.97 -22.78
CA ASP A 162 25.99 -14.28 -21.48
C ASP A 162 26.61 -13.04 -20.82
N LYS A 163 27.18 -12.12 -21.63
CA LYS A 163 27.75 -10.86 -21.11
C LYS A 163 26.66 -9.92 -20.56
N VAL A 164 25.53 -9.79 -21.25
CA VAL A 164 24.40 -8.99 -20.76
C VAL A 164 23.82 -9.62 -19.49
N MET A 165 23.64 -10.92 -19.49
CA MET A 165 23.04 -11.67 -18.37
C MET A 165 23.98 -11.86 -17.18
N SER A 166 25.31 -11.77 -17.37
CA SER A 166 26.25 -11.73 -16.26
C SER A 166 26.37 -10.33 -15.64
N SER A 167 25.74 -9.31 -16.20
CA SER A 167 25.82 -7.96 -15.65
C SER A 167 24.99 -7.81 -14.38
N PRO A 168 25.55 -7.25 -13.30
CA PRO A 168 24.81 -7.00 -12.05
C PRO A 168 23.59 -6.08 -12.26
N ARG A 169 23.64 -5.19 -13.25
CA ARG A 169 22.56 -4.27 -13.61
C ARG A 169 21.34 -4.99 -14.18
N PHE A 170 21.57 -5.99 -15.04
CA PHE A 170 20.49 -6.81 -15.60
C PHE A 170 19.76 -7.57 -14.49
N TRP A 171 20.49 -8.24 -13.63
CA TRP A 171 19.90 -8.98 -12.51
C TRP A 171 19.21 -8.06 -11.50
N GLY A 172 19.81 -6.92 -11.19
CA GLY A 172 19.20 -5.90 -10.35
C GLY A 172 17.82 -5.47 -10.90
N LEU A 173 17.73 -5.20 -12.23
CA LEU A 173 16.46 -4.86 -12.87
C LEU A 173 15.46 -6.02 -12.80
N MET A 174 15.90 -7.25 -13.04
CA MET A 174 15.06 -8.45 -13.03
C MET A 174 14.50 -8.77 -11.64
N TYR A 175 15.27 -8.55 -10.58
CA TYR A 175 14.75 -8.70 -9.21
C TYR A 175 13.72 -7.64 -8.83
N VAL A 176 13.85 -6.44 -9.37
CA VAL A 176 12.90 -5.34 -9.11
C VAL A 176 11.67 -5.41 -10.02
N LEU A 177 11.78 -6.05 -11.20
CA LEU A 177 10.73 -6.09 -12.22
C LEU A 177 9.37 -6.62 -11.72
N PRO A 178 9.26 -7.71 -10.96
CA PRO A 178 7.97 -8.17 -10.42
C PRO A 178 7.30 -7.09 -9.55
N MET A 179 8.08 -6.43 -8.68
CA MET A 179 7.60 -5.34 -7.84
C MET A 179 7.14 -4.14 -8.68
N LEU A 180 7.91 -3.77 -9.71
CA LEU A 180 7.56 -2.69 -10.63
C LEU A 180 6.25 -2.99 -11.37
N VAL A 181 6.07 -4.21 -11.86
CA VAL A 181 4.83 -4.60 -12.55
C VAL A 181 3.63 -4.50 -11.62
N LEU A 182 3.73 -5.03 -10.39
CA LEU A 182 2.66 -4.91 -9.39
C LEU A 182 2.37 -3.44 -9.06
N MET A 183 3.40 -2.63 -8.90
CA MET A 183 3.24 -1.20 -8.64
C MET A 183 2.58 -0.47 -9.83
N LEU A 184 3.00 -0.75 -11.05
CA LEU A 184 2.41 -0.15 -12.26
C LEU A 184 0.94 -0.56 -12.40
N THR A 185 0.61 -1.83 -12.19
CA THR A 185 -0.74 -2.37 -12.39
C THR A 185 -1.69 -1.97 -11.27
N PHE A 186 -1.27 -2.07 -10.00
CA PHE A 186 -2.17 -1.90 -8.86
C PHE A 186 -2.07 -0.52 -8.19
N THR A 187 -1.07 0.28 -8.52
CA THR A 187 -0.92 1.62 -7.95
C THR A 187 -0.99 2.69 -9.03
N ILE A 188 -0.12 2.62 -10.03
CA ILE A 188 0.00 3.68 -11.04
C ILE A 188 -1.22 3.69 -11.98
N TYR A 189 -1.61 2.53 -12.49
CA TYR A 189 -2.75 2.43 -13.42
C TYR A 189 -4.07 2.94 -12.79
N PRO A 190 -4.50 2.52 -11.58
CA PRO A 190 -5.71 3.06 -10.95
C PRO A 190 -5.63 4.57 -10.68
N ILE A 191 -4.46 5.12 -10.36
CA ILE A 191 -4.27 6.57 -10.22
C ILE A 191 -4.52 7.27 -11.55
N LEU A 192 -3.91 6.80 -12.64
CA LEU A 192 -4.10 7.37 -13.97
C LEU A 192 -5.55 7.23 -14.45
N ASP A 193 -6.18 6.09 -14.19
CA ASP A 193 -7.59 5.86 -14.53
C ASP A 193 -8.53 6.77 -13.71
N SER A 194 -8.20 7.05 -12.45
CA SER A 194 -8.94 8.02 -11.65
C SER A 194 -8.92 9.42 -12.27
N PHE A 195 -7.79 9.84 -12.90
CA PHE A 195 -7.73 11.08 -13.68
C PHE A 195 -8.68 11.04 -14.87
N ARG A 196 -8.71 9.93 -15.62
CA ARG A 196 -9.64 9.75 -16.74
C ARG A 196 -11.09 9.81 -16.25
N ILE A 197 -11.44 9.04 -15.24
CA ILE A 197 -12.80 8.95 -14.68
C ILE A 197 -13.27 10.29 -14.12
N SER A 198 -12.39 11.12 -13.56
CA SER A 198 -12.74 12.44 -13.03
C SER A 198 -13.32 13.41 -14.08
N LEU A 199 -13.04 13.16 -15.37
CA LEU A 199 -13.57 13.96 -16.49
C LEU A 199 -14.94 13.47 -16.98
N TYR A 200 -15.47 12.40 -16.40
CA TYR A 200 -16.75 11.81 -16.76
C TYR A 200 -17.76 11.83 -15.62
N ASN A 201 -19.03 11.97 -15.95
CA ASN A 201 -20.13 11.74 -15.01
C ASN A 201 -20.34 10.22 -14.87
N TYR A 202 -19.59 9.60 -13.97
CA TYR A 202 -19.53 8.15 -13.80
C TYR A 202 -20.04 7.72 -12.43
N ARG A 203 -21.09 6.89 -12.42
CA ARG A 203 -21.73 6.40 -11.19
C ARG A 203 -21.14 5.10 -10.62
N GLY A 204 -20.07 4.58 -11.23
CA GLY A 204 -19.41 3.36 -10.78
C GLY A 204 -19.96 2.07 -11.41
N PHE A 205 -20.88 2.16 -12.38
CA PHE A 205 -21.47 1.02 -13.07
C PHE A 205 -21.43 1.24 -14.58
N GLY A 206 -21.03 0.21 -15.33
CA GLY A 206 -20.86 0.28 -16.77
C GLY A 206 -19.68 1.17 -17.19
N ASP A 207 -19.62 1.53 -18.46
CA ASP A 207 -18.61 2.43 -18.98
C ASP A 207 -18.94 3.91 -18.72
N PRO A 208 -17.92 4.76 -18.49
CA PRO A 208 -18.11 6.19 -18.35
C PRO A 208 -18.48 6.81 -19.73
N THR A 209 -19.76 7.02 -19.99
CA THR A 209 -20.25 7.47 -21.29
C THR A 209 -20.37 8.98 -21.43
N GLN A 210 -20.67 9.69 -20.33
CA GLN A 210 -20.93 11.12 -20.36
C GLN A 210 -19.67 11.92 -20.00
N PHE A 211 -18.99 12.46 -21.00
CA PHE A 211 -17.83 13.35 -20.80
C PHE A 211 -18.30 14.73 -20.30
N VAL A 212 -17.78 15.18 -19.17
CA VAL A 212 -18.11 16.49 -18.57
C VAL A 212 -16.89 17.41 -18.43
N GLY A 213 -15.71 16.97 -18.84
CA GLY A 213 -14.48 17.74 -18.75
C GLY A 213 -14.18 18.17 -17.32
N PHE A 214 -13.76 19.40 -17.11
CA PHE A 214 -13.39 19.94 -15.81
C PHE A 214 -14.57 20.41 -14.94
N ARG A 215 -15.81 20.13 -15.33
CA ARG A 215 -17.01 20.59 -14.59
C ARG A 215 -17.02 20.14 -13.13
N HIS A 216 -16.61 18.90 -12.86
CA HIS A 216 -16.52 18.39 -11.47
C HIS A 216 -15.56 19.21 -10.62
N PHE A 217 -14.40 19.57 -11.15
CA PHE A 217 -13.41 20.39 -10.45
C PHE A 217 -13.95 21.78 -10.11
N VAL A 218 -14.64 22.43 -11.06
CA VAL A 218 -15.27 23.74 -10.84
C VAL A 218 -16.38 23.62 -9.79
N THR A 219 -17.20 22.58 -9.84
CA THR A 219 -18.27 22.36 -8.86
C THR A 219 -17.71 22.15 -7.47
N ILE A 220 -16.65 21.33 -7.30
CA ILE A 220 -16.02 21.07 -6.01
C ILE A 220 -15.33 22.33 -5.45
N ALA A 221 -14.71 23.14 -6.31
CA ALA A 221 -14.09 24.39 -5.90
C ALA A 221 -15.10 25.41 -5.33
N ASN A 222 -16.39 25.29 -5.69
CA ASN A 222 -17.48 26.12 -5.19
C ASN A 222 -18.38 25.38 -4.18
N ASP A 223 -18.01 24.19 -3.72
CA ASP A 223 -18.77 23.40 -2.75
C ASP A 223 -18.35 23.74 -1.31
N ASP A 224 -19.19 24.42 -0.58
CA ASP A 224 -18.97 24.80 0.82
C ASP A 224 -18.70 23.57 1.72
N ARG A 225 -19.32 22.43 1.42
CA ARG A 225 -19.11 21.20 2.17
C ARG A 225 -17.71 20.65 1.98
N PHE A 226 -17.16 20.72 0.76
CA PHE A 226 -15.77 20.34 0.49
C PHE A 226 -14.80 21.21 1.31
N TRP A 227 -15.01 22.52 1.30
CA TRP A 227 -14.16 23.44 2.05
C TRP A 227 -14.32 23.32 3.57
N ASN A 228 -15.50 22.99 4.06
CA ASN A 228 -15.71 22.64 5.46
C ASN A 228 -14.92 21.36 5.83
N ALA A 229 -15.00 20.31 5.02
CA ALA A 229 -14.23 19.08 5.21
C ALA A 229 -12.72 19.33 5.15
N PHE A 230 -12.28 20.20 4.25
CA PHE A 230 -10.88 20.62 4.17
C PHE A 230 -10.43 21.38 5.42
N ARG A 231 -11.24 22.33 5.89
CA ARG A 231 -10.98 23.07 7.14
C ARG A 231 -10.89 22.11 8.33
N ASN A 232 -11.80 21.15 8.44
CA ASN A 232 -11.76 20.15 9.51
C ASN A 232 -10.51 19.30 9.45
N THR A 233 -10.08 18.86 8.25
CA THR A 233 -8.84 18.11 8.05
C THR A 233 -7.61 18.94 8.44
N ALA A 234 -7.60 20.21 8.07
CA ALA A 234 -6.52 21.14 8.44
C ALA A 234 -6.48 21.37 9.96
N LEU A 235 -7.62 21.64 10.59
CA LEU A 235 -7.71 21.81 12.06
C LEU A 235 -7.29 20.55 12.80
N TYR A 236 -7.76 19.37 12.34
CA TYR A 236 -7.32 18.09 12.88
C TYR A 236 -5.80 17.96 12.83
N THR A 237 -5.18 18.23 11.68
CA THR A 237 -3.73 18.16 11.49
C THR A 237 -2.98 19.14 12.39
N VAL A 238 -3.41 20.41 12.42
CA VAL A 238 -2.76 21.47 13.19
C VAL A 238 -2.82 21.22 14.70
N ILE A 239 -3.88 20.62 15.20
CA ILE A 239 -4.01 20.28 16.62
C ILE A 239 -3.29 18.96 16.92
N LEU A 240 -3.54 17.92 16.13
CA LEU A 240 -3.05 16.56 16.38
C LEU A 240 -1.51 16.49 16.33
N VAL A 241 -0.90 17.02 15.25
CA VAL A 241 0.53 16.81 15.01
C VAL A 241 1.41 17.43 16.10
N PRO A 242 1.27 18.71 16.50
CA PRO A 242 2.09 19.25 17.57
C PRO A 242 1.88 18.54 18.90
N VAL A 243 0.63 18.24 19.26
CA VAL A 243 0.32 17.62 20.56
C VAL A 243 0.89 16.20 20.63
N GLN A 244 0.63 15.35 19.62
CA GLN A 244 1.12 13.97 19.62
C GLN A 244 2.65 13.88 19.59
N LEU A 245 3.32 14.75 18.81
CA LEU A 245 4.79 14.74 18.73
C LEU A 245 5.43 15.25 20.00
N THR A 246 4.86 16.29 20.63
CA THR A 246 5.34 16.78 21.92
C THR A 246 5.19 15.72 23.02
N LEU A 247 4.02 15.09 23.11
CA LEU A 247 3.78 14.00 24.09
C LEU A 247 4.71 12.81 23.83
N ALA A 248 4.86 12.41 22.57
CA ALA A 248 5.74 11.30 22.19
C ALA A 248 7.21 11.59 22.52
N LEU A 249 7.69 12.79 22.22
CA LEU A 249 9.06 13.20 22.53
C LEU A 249 9.30 13.27 24.03
N LEU A 250 8.42 13.92 24.79
CA LEU A 250 8.53 14.01 26.24
C LEU A 250 8.59 12.63 26.88
N LEU A 251 7.68 11.75 26.47
CA LEU A 251 7.65 10.37 26.98
C LEU A 251 8.88 9.58 26.54
N ALA A 252 9.37 9.77 25.31
CA ALA A 252 10.60 9.13 24.82
C ALA A 252 11.83 9.52 25.67
N VAL A 253 11.99 10.80 25.97
CA VAL A 253 13.10 11.30 26.81
C VAL A 253 13.00 10.75 28.24
N ILE A 254 11.80 10.69 28.81
CA ILE A 254 11.58 10.09 30.14
C ILE A 254 11.93 8.60 30.13
N LEU A 255 11.45 7.86 29.13
CA LEU A 255 11.68 6.42 29.02
C LEU A 255 13.12 6.07 28.64
N ASP A 256 13.88 6.98 28.04
CA ASP A 256 15.30 6.77 27.71
C ASP A 256 16.21 6.99 28.91
N GLY A 257 15.71 7.58 29.99
CA GLY A 257 16.48 7.85 31.20
C GLY A 257 17.03 6.58 31.86
N PRO A 258 18.28 6.64 32.41
CA PRO A 258 18.98 5.46 32.97
C PRO A 258 18.30 4.86 34.22
N ARG A 259 17.47 5.64 34.92
CA ARG A 259 16.78 5.22 36.15
C ARG A 259 15.42 4.58 35.91
N MET A 260 14.94 4.53 34.65
CA MET A 260 13.59 4.03 34.37
C MET A 260 13.52 2.52 34.44
N LYS A 261 12.89 2.02 35.50
CA LYS A 261 12.53 0.61 35.64
C LYS A 261 11.30 0.31 34.76
N LEU A 262 11.12 -0.94 34.30
CA LEU A 262 9.98 -1.37 33.46
C LEU A 262 9.85 -0.64 32.11
N ARG A 263 10.93 -0.15 31.54
CA ARG A 263 10.98 0.56 30.26
C ARG A 263 10.23 -0.19 29.13
N THR A 264 10.45 -1.51 29.04
CA THR A 264 9.80 -2.35 28.01
C THR A 264 8.30 -2.43 28.25
N PHE A 265 7.84 -2.53 29.47
CA PHE A 265 6.43 -2.57 29.82
C PHE A 265 5.69 -1.30 29.39
N TYR A 266 6.24 -0.12 29.70
CA TYR A 266 5.64 1.15 29.26
C TYR A 266 5.64 1.31 27.73
N LYS A 267 6.71 0.92 27.05
CA LYS A 267 6.76 0.91 25.58
C LYS A 267 5.64 0.05 24.99
N THR A 268 5.43 -1.14 25.55
CA THR A 268 4.39 -2.07 25.09
C THR A 268 2.99 -1.49 25.28
N ILE A 269 2.69 -0.93 26.48
CA ILE A 269 1.37 -0.33 26.75
C ILE A 269 1.06 0.82 25.81
N TYR A 270 2.01 1.74 25.63
CA TYR A 270 1.78 2.92 24.76
C TYR A 270 1.76 2.59 23.27
N PHE A 271 2.38 1.48 22.87
CA PHE A 271 2.35 1.00 21.50
C PHE A 271 1.14 0.11 21.19
N MET A 272 0.50 -0.47 22.22
CA MET A 272 -0.62 -1.41 22.07
C MET A 272 -1.79 -0.87 21.21
N PRO A 273 -2.23 0.40 21.37
CA PRO A 273 -3.30 0.94 20.52
C PRO A 273 -2.99 0.87 19.02
N VAL A 274 -1.75 1.12 18.62
CA VAL A 274 -1.33 1.15 17.22
C VAL A 274 -1.39 -0.23 16.55
N VAL A 275 -1.21 -1.29 17.31
CA VAL A 275 -1.25 -2.68 16.79
C VAL A 275 -2.69 -3.16 16.60
N THR A 276 -3.64 -2.53 17.29
CA THR A 276 -5.06 -2.87 17.19
C THR A 276 -5.68 -2.17 15.98
N SER A 277 -6.64 -2.83 15.31
CA SER A 277 -7.38 -2.18 14.21
C SER A 277 -8.03 -0.89 14.67
N ILE A 278 -7.72 0.21 13.99
CA ILE A 278 -8.25 1.54 14.32
C ILE A 278 -9.78 1.58 14.26
N ALA A 279 -10.41 0.84 13.35
CA ALA A 279 -11.86 0.76 13.22
C ALA A 279 -12.49 0.13 14.48
N ILE A 280 -11.92 -0.96 15.01
CA ILE A 280 -12.40 -1.61 16.22
C ILE A 280 -12.30 -0.67 17.41
N VAL A 281 -11.12 -0.03 17.58
CA VAL A 281 -10.90 0.91 18.69
C VAL A 281 -11.83 2.12 18.56
N ALA A 282 -12.05 2.63 17.34
CA ALA A 282 -12.97 3.75 17.10
C ALA A 282 -14.43 3.38 17.42
N ILE A 283 -14.88 2.14 17.14
CA ILE A 283 -16.20 1.65 17.55
C ILE A 283 -16.32 1.64 19.07
N VAL A 284 -15.33 1.12 19.78
CA VAL A 284 -15.31 1.11 21.24
C VAL A 284 -15.40 2.54 21.78
N MET A 285 -14.59 3.45 21.26
CA MET A 285 -14.62 4.87 21.65
C MET A 285 -15.97 5.52 21.34
N ARG A 286 -16.57 5.22 20.18
CA ARG A 286 -17.91 5.67 19.85
C ARG A 286 -18.94 5.23 20.90
N LEU A 287 -18.94 3.94 21.26
CA LEU A 287 -19.83 3.41 22.28
C LEU A 287 -19.62 4.08 23.66
N MET A 288 -18.36 4.37 24.00
CA MET A 288 -18.02 5.07 25.24
C MET A 288 -18.48 6.52 25.29
N PHE A 289 -18.46 7.22 24.16
CA PHE A 289 -18.87 8.63 24.07
C PHE A 289 -20.36 8.83 23.70
N GLN A 290 -21.02 7.84 23.08
CA GLN A 290 -22.37 7.94 22.58
C GLN A 290 -23.46 7.80 23.67
N SER A 291 -23.19 7.06 24.72
CA SER A 291 -24.20 6.67 25.73
C SER A 291 -24.51 7.75 26.77
N GLY A 292 -24.74 9.00 26.33
CA GLY A 292 -25.25 10.06 27.22
C GLY A 292 -24.36 10.40 28.40
N GLY A 293 -23.08 10.20 28.26
CA GLY A 293 -22.09 10.57 29.29
C GLY A 293 -22.07 9.70 30.55
N THR A 294 -22.86 8.63 30.59
CA THR A 294 -23.00 7.87 31.84
C THR A 294 -21.82 6.95 32.17
N ALA A 295 -21.05 6.47 31.18
CA ALA A 295 -20.00 5.49 31.46
C ALA A 295 -18.65 6.10 31.81
N ILE A 296 -18.15 7.08 31.04
CA ILE A 296 -16.79 7.61 31.27
C ILE A 296 -16.76 9.09 31.57
N THR A 297 -17.54 9.91 30.86
CA THR A 297 -17.58 11.35 31.16
C THR A 297 -18.12 11.61 32.56
N SER A 298 -19.11 10.83 33.02
CA SER A 298 -19.61 10.87 34.40
C SER A 298 -18.62 10.28 35.42
N MET A 299 -17.76 9.35 35.02
CA MET A 299 -16.82 8.71 35.95
C MET A 299 -15.53 9.53 36.13
N PHE A 300 -15.03 10.17 35.05
CA PHE A 300 -13.77 10.89 35.09
C PHE A 300 -13.89 12.42 35.17
N VAL A 301 -15.06 13.00 34.86
CA VAL A 301 -15.22 14.46 34.81
C VAL A 301 -16.48 14.98 35.56
N PRO A 302 -17.01 14.28 36.59
CA PRO A 302 -18.23 14.73 37.29
C PRO A 302 -18.04 16.07 37.99
N TRP A 303 -16.81 16.42 38.34
CA TRP A 303 -16.46 17.68 39.01
C TRP A 303 -16.18 18.84 38.06
N LEU A 304 -16.05 18.59 36.74
CA LEU A 304 -15.75 19.60 35.75
C LEU A 304 -16.99 20.03 34.94
N LEU A 305 -18.03 19.21 34.90
CA LEU A 305 -19.18 19.41 34.01
C LEU A 305 -20.52 19.15 34.73
N ASP A 306 -21.30 20.19 34.91
CA ASP A 306 -22.64 20.12 35.54
C ASP A 306 -23.70 19.40 34.71
N LYS A 307 -23.42 19.03 33.46
CA LYS A 307 -24.37 18.37 32.55
C LYS A 307 -23.69 17.24 31.78
N PRO A 308 -24.40 16.13 31.52
CA PRO A 308 -23.87 15.08 30.65
C PRO A 308 -23.63 15.64 29.24
N ILE A 309 -22.38 15.64 28.82
CA ILE A 309 -21.97 16.05 27.47
C ILE A 309 -21.98 14.80 26.59
N ASN A 310 -22.54 14.93 25.39
CA ASN A 310 -22.34 13.98 24.28
C ASN A 310 -21.25 14.54 23.37
N PRO A 311 -19.95 14.18 23.61
CA PRO A 311 -18.84 14.85 22.92
C PRO A 311 -18.84 14.64 21.42
N ILE A 312 -19.41 13.52 20.94
CA ILE A 312 -19.49 13.19 19.50
C ILE A 312 -20.82 13.64 18.87
N GLY A 313 -21.84 13.96 19.68
CA GLY A 313 -23.14 14.42 19.23
C GLY A 313 -23.29 15.94 19.19
N ASP A 314 -22.34 16.71 19.69
CA ASP A 314 -22.32 18.18 19.62
C ASP A 314 -21.38 18.64 18.49
N PRO A 315 -21.87 19.49 17.55
CA PRO A 315 -21.04 20.04 16.48
C PRO A 315 -19.76 20.75 16.93
N ARG A 316 -19.76 21.31 18.15
CA ARG A 316 -18.61 22.06 18.68
C ARG A 316 -17.50 21.16 19.19
N THR A 317 -17.82 19.95 19.64
CA THR A 317 -16.88 19.03 20.29
C THR A 317 -16.57 17.78 19.47
N SER A 318 -17.36 17.47 18.45
CA SER A 318 -17.21 16.24 17.66
C SER A 318 -15.83 16.12 17.01
N LEU A 319 -15.33 17.18 16.34
CA LEU A 319 -13.98 17.19 15.74
C LEU A 319 -12.88 17.09 16.78
N LEU A 320 -13.02 17.77 17.92
CA LEU A 320 -12.07 17.69 19.01
C LEU A 320 -12.01 16.29 19.63
N SER A 321 -13.15 15.62 19.75
CA SER A 321 -13.21 14.23 20.24
C SER A 321 -12.51 13.26 19.30
N VAL A 322 -12.71 13.40 17.99
CA VAL A 322 -11.98 12.65 16.96
C VAL A 322 -10.49 12.94 17.02
N THR A 323 -10.12 14.21 17.24
CA THR A 323 -8.70 14.63 17.34
C THR A 323 -8.04 14.07 18.61
N ALA A 324 -8.72 14.13 19.75
CA ALA A 324 -8.22 13.56 21.01
C ALA A 324 -8.00 12.05 20.90
N PHE A 325 -8.95 11.34 20.28
CA PHE A 325 -8.78 9.92 19.96
C PHE A 325 -7.58 9.68 19.05
N GLY A 326 -7.44 10.48 17.97
CA GLY A 326 -6.32 10.39 17.05
C GLY A 326 -4.96 10.60 17.73
N ILE A 327 -4.86 11.56 18.65
CA ILE A 327 -3.65 11.81 19.46
C ILE A 327 -3.31 10.57 20.28
N TRP A 328 -4.28 10.05 21.05
CA TRP A 328 -4.06 8.88 21.89
C TRP A 328 -3.68 7.63 21.08
N TYR A 329 -4.34 7.43 19.92
CA TYR A 329 -4.06 6.28 19.07
C TYR A 329 -2.68 6.33 18.42
N SER A 330 -2.30 7.51 17.90
CA SER A 330 -1.11 7.62 17.02
C SER A 330 0.17 8.03 17.74
N PHE A 331 0.12 8.55 18.98
CA PHE A 331 1.36 8.99 19.63
C PHE A 331 2.33 7.85 19.94
N GLY A 332 1.82 6.62 20.14
CA GLY A 332 2.65 5.45 20.44
C GLY A 332 3.64 5.09 19.34
N ILE A 333 3.28 5.23 18.07
CA ILE A 333 4.22 5.00 16.96
C ILE A 333 5.30 6.08 16.92
N ASN A 334 4.93 7.35 17.16
CA ASN A 334 5.88 8.45 17.22
C ASN A 334 6.82 8.33 18.42
N LEU A 335 6.34 7.78 19.54
CA LEU A 335 7.16 7.43 20.70
C LEU A 335 8.29 6.46 20.31
N VAL A 336 7.97 5.42 19.55
CA VAL A 336 8.97 4.44 19.07
C VAL A 336 9.98 5.11 18.15
N TYR A 337 9.53 5.99 17.24
CA TYR A 337 10.42 6.73 16.36
C TYR A 337 11.37 7.66 17.14
N PHE A 338 10.87 8.38 18.12
CA PHE A 338 11.72 9.24 18.96
C PHE A 338 12.68 8.42 19.84
N LEU A 339 12.26 7.26 20.36
CA LEU A 339 13.16 6.38 21.09
C LEU A 339 14.30 5.85 20.22
N ALA A 340 14.04 5.55 18.95
CA ALA A 340 15.09 5.17 18.00
C ALA A 340 16.00 6.38 17.67
N ALA A 341 15.41 7.57 17.51
CA ALA A 341 16.18 8.79 17.28
C ALA A 341 17.11 9.12 18.46
N LEU A 342 16.66 8.97 19.71
CA LEU A 342 17.47 9.21 20.91
C LEU A 342 18.71 8.29 20.97
N GLN A 343 18.62 7.07 20.44
CA GLN A 343 19.76 6.15 20.39
C GLN A 343 20.90 6.59 19.46
N THR A 344 20.65 7.56 18.57
CA THR A 344 21.67 8.10 17.67
C THR A 344 22.53 9.19 18.31
N VAL A 345 22.12 9.71 19.48
CA VAL A 345 22.86 10.73 20.22
C VAL A 345 23.97 10.05 21.05
N PRO A 346 25.26 10.43 20.86
CA PRO A 346 26.37 9.85 21.62
C PRO A 346 26.18 10.03 23.13
N ARG A 347 26.39 8.98 23.91
CA ARG A 347 26.24 9.01 25.37
C ARG A 347 27.26 9.90 26.05
N GLU A 348 28.44 10.01 25.46
CA GLU A 348 29.54 10.86 25.95
C GLU A 348 29.11 12.33 26.12
N LEU A 349 28.18 12.82 25.28
CA LEU A 349 27.65 14.18 25.41
C LEU A 349 26.83 14.36 26.70
N TYR A 350 26.07 13.33 27.07
CA TYR A 350 25.30 13.35 28.31
C TYR A 350 26.20 13.22 29.53
N ASP A 351 27.25 12.41 29.45
CA ASP A 351 28.22 12.23 30.54
C ASP A 351 29.03 13.49 30.75
N ALA A 352 29.55 14.14 29.71
CA ALA A 352 30.22 15.42 29.77
C ALA A 352 29.34 16.51 30.41
N SER A 353 28.08 16.62 29.95
CA SER A 353 27.11 17.55 30.49
C SER A 353 26.78 17.33 31.95
N ALA A 354 26.92 16.08 32.43
CA ALA A 354 26.73 15.74 33.84
C ALA A 354 27.89 16.27 34.71
N VAL A 355 29.12 16.20 34.18
CA VAL A 355 30.31 16.77 34.83
C VAL A 355 30.22 18.29 34.88
N ASP A 356 29.69 18.95 33.80
CA ASP A 356 29.44 20.37 33.73
C ASP A 356 28.27 20.88 34.60
N GLY A 357 27.58 19.97 35.31
CA GLY A 357 26.47 20.29 36.20
C GLY A 357 25.16 20.65 35.49
N ALA A 358 25.03 20.36 34.19
CA ALA A 358 23.82 20.65 33.45
C ALA A 358 22.61 19.91 34.02
N ASN A 359 21.51 20.63 34.22
CA ASN A 359 20.24 20.05 34.67
C ASN A 359 19.53 19.30 33.52
N TRP A 360 18.46 18.54 33.85
CA TRP A 360 17.72 17.73 32.87
C TRP A 360 17.18 18.57 31.70
N PHE A 361 16.64 19.77 31.97
CA PHE A 361 16.06 20.64 30.95
C PHE A 361 17.14 21.17 30.00
N GLN A 362 18.30 21.56 30.53
CA GLN A 362 19.45 22.02 29.75
C GLN A 362 19.97 20.92 28.83
N ARG A 363 20.04 19.67 29.29
CA ARG A 363 20.42 18.50 28.47
C ARG A 363 19.43 18.27 27.35
N VAL A 364 18.12 18.29 27.64
CA VAL A 364 17.08 18.12 26.60
C VAL A 364 17.20 19.21 25.53
N TRP A 365 17.38 20.48 25.94
CA TRP A 365 17.35 21.59 25.01
C TRP A 365 18.65 21.75 24.20
N HIS A 366 19.81 21.46 24.80
CA HIS A 366 21.11 21.73 24.16
C HIS A 366 21.79 20.48 23.57
N ILE A 367 21.39 19.26 23.99
CA ILE A 367 21.99 18.03 23.51
C ILE A 367 20.94 17.19 22.76
N THR A 368 19.83 16.85 23.44
CA THR A 368 18.84 15.94 22.89
C THR A 368 18.17 16.50 21.65
N LEU A 369 17.52 17.66 21.73
CA LEU A 369 16.79 18.28 20.62
C LEU A 369 17.68 18.57 19.40
N PRO A 370 18.88 19.17 19.55
CA PRO A 370 19.79 19.33 18.43
C PRO A 370 20.27 18.01 17.83
N GLY A 371 20.55 17.02 18.70
CA GLY A 371 21.05 15.71 18.27
C GLY A 371 20.06 14.91 17.43
N ILE A 372 18.77 14.97 17.76
CA ILE A 372 17.72 14.26 17.00
C ILE A 372 17.05 15.10 15.93
N ARG A 373 17.47 16.35 15.69
CA ARG A 373 16.79 17.30 14.80
C ARG A 373 16.51 16.74 13.41
N SER A 374 17.49 16.11 12.78
CA SER A 374 17.36 15.57 11.42
C SER A 374 16.29 14.48 11.35
N ILE A 375 16.22 13.61 12.36
CA ILE A 375 15.22 12.54 12.45
C ILE A 375 13.85 13.11 12.81
N SER A 376 13.80 14.10 13.72
CA SER A 376 12.55 14.77 14.10
C SER A 376 11.83 15.42 12.91
N VAL A 377 12.60 15.98 11.96
CA VAL A 377 12.05 16.52 10.70
C VAL A 377 11.35 15.43 9.87
N ILE A 378 11.95 14.24 9.82
CA ILE A 378 11.35 13.11 9.11
C ILE A 378 10.09 12.61 9.84
N ILE A 379 10.13 12.53 11.16
CA ILE A 379 8.96 12.14 11.99
C ILE A 379 7.83 13.16 11.77
N LEU A 380 8.12 14.46 11.82
CA LEU A 380 7.14 15.52 11.53
C LEU A 380 6.54 15.38 10.13
N PHE A 381 7.36 15.07 9.13
CA PHE A 381 6.92 14.85 7.76
C PHE A 381 5.88 13.71 7.68
N PHE A 382 6.18 12.55 8.24
CA PHE A 382 5.24 11.43 8.25
C PHE A 382 3.99 11.70 9.09
N ALA A 383 4.12 12.41 10.21
CA ALA A 383 2.97 12.78 11.05
C ALA A 383 1.99 13.70 10.31
N ILE A 384 2.47 14.71 9.57
CA ILE A 384 1.62 15.60 8.77
C ILE A 384 0.96 14.81 7.63
N LEU A 385 1.71 14.01 6.87
CA LEU A 385 1.14 13.20 5.79
C LEU A 385 0.07 12.21 6.30
N GLY A 386 0.32 11.57 7.44
CA GLY A 386 -0.63 10.65 8.06
C GLY A 386 -1.91 11.37 8.52
N SER A 387 -1.79 12.55 9.12
CA SER A 387 -2.94 13.32 9.61
C SER A 387 -3.81 13.89 8.49
N LEU A 388 -3.24 14.29 7.35
CA LEU A 388 -3.99 14.76 6.18
C LEU A 388 -4.81 13.65 5.51
N ARG A 389 -4.46 12.39 5.74
CA ARG A 389 -5.18 11.20 5.22
C ARG A 389 -6.16 10.61 6.23
N VAL A 390 -6.49 11.33 7.29
CA VAL A 390 -7.45 10.88 8.29
C VAL A 390 -8.78 10.51 7.63
N PHE A 391 -9.30 9.32 7.98
CA PHE A 391 -10.59 8.83 7.49
C PHE A 391 -11.31 8.01 8.56
N GLU A 392 -10.74 6.86 8.95
CA GLU A 392 -11.40 5.87 9.79
C GLU A 392 -11.85 6.42 11.13
N GLN A 393 -11.05 7.30 11.76
CA GLN A 393 -11.37 7.91 13.04
C GLN A 393 -12.66 8.75 12.96
N SER A 394 -12.74 9.65 11.98
CA SER A 394 -13.91 10.50 11.77
C SER A 394 -15.12 9.68 11.31
N PHE A 395 -14.92 8.80 10.32
CA PHE A 395 -15.98 8.01 9.73
C PHE A 395 -16.64 7.05 10.73
N VAL A 396 -15.84 6.31 11.50
CA VAL A 396 -16.34 5.28 12.42
C VAL A 396 -16.92 5.90 13.71
N MET A 397 -16.26 6.93 14.27
CA MET A 397 -16.71 7.55 15.52
C MET A 397 -17.95 8.39 15.36
N THR A 398 -18.00 9.24 14.33
CA THR A 398 -19.04 10.28 14.19
C THR A 398 -19.83 10.19 12.90
N GLY A 399 -19.35 9.41 11.91
CA GLY A 399 -19.91 9.44 10.55
C GLY A 399 -19.78 10.80 9.88
N GLY A 400 -18.77 11.62 10.28
CA GLY A 400 -18.61 12.98 9.81
C GLY A 400 -19.52 14.02 10.49
N GLY A 401 -20.45 13.56 11.35
CA GLY A 401 -21.49 14.40 11.96
C GLY A 401 -21.17 14.88 13.37
N PRO A 402 -22.15 15.59 14.02
CA PRO A 402 -23.39 16.07 13.43
C PRO A 402 -23.16 17.23 12.45
N PHE A 403 -24.05 17.38 11.46
CA PHE A 403 -24.03 18.49 10.48
C PHE A 403 -22.67 18.71 9.80
N PHE A 404 -21.95 17.63 9.45
CA PHE A 404 -20.63 17.65 8.82
C PHE A 404 -19.52 18.33 9.66
N SER A 405 -19.74 18.53 10.97
CA SER A 405 -18.82 19.25 11.86
C SER A 405 -17.49 18.52 12.10
N SER A 406 -17.46 17.21 11.91
CA SER A 406 -16.23 16.39 11.98
C SER A 406 -15.93 15.67 10.66
N GLU A 407 -16.62 16.02 9.57
CA GLU A 407 -16.33 15.45 8.26
C GLU A 407 -14.96 15.92 7.78
N VAL A 408 -14.15 14.96 7.34
CA VAL A 408 -12.84 15.17 6.75
C VAL A 408 -12.88 14.93 5.24
N VAL A 409 -11.89 15.43 4.49
CA VAL A 409 -11.91 15.32 3.01
C VAL A 409 -12.00 13.87 2.54
N SER A 410 -11.33 12.92 3.20
CA SER A 410 -11.42 11.50 2.85
C SER A 410 -12.84 10.95 3.08
N GLY A 411 -13.57 11.45 4.10
CA GLY A 411 -14.97 11.11 4.36
C GLY A 411 -15.91 11.67 3.27
N TYR A 412 -15.67 12.92 2.85
CA TYR A 412 -16.38 13.55 1.74
C TYR A 412 -16.21 12.75 0.44
N ILE A 413 -14.95 12.39 0.08
CA ILE A 413 -14.66 11.58 -1.10
C ILE A 413 -15.37 10.23 -1.03
N TYR A 414 -15.33 9.56 0.13
CA TYR A 414 -15.99 8.27 0.35
C TYR A 414 -17.51 8.36 0.16
N ALA A 415 -18.13 9.41 0.71
CA ALA A 415 -19.57 9.61 0.58
C ALA A 415 -20.02 9.76 -0.87
N TYR A 416 -19.26 10.46 -1.71
CA TYR A 416 -19.56 10.58 -3.14
C TYR A 416 -19.15 9.34 -3.96
N ALA A 417 -18.13 8.60 -3.55
CA ALA A 417 -17.74 7.38 -4.26
C ALA A 417 -18.75 6.24 -4.10
N PHE A 418 -19.21 6.03 -2.87
CA PHE A 418 -20.02 4.85 -2.50
C PHE A 418 -21.49 5.18 -2.16
N GLY A 419 -21.79 6.46 -2.11
CA GLY A 419 -23.08 6.93 -1.61
C GLY A 419 -23.13 6.99 -0.08
N SER A 420 -24.04 7.77 0.43
CA SER A 420 -24.27 7.90 1.86
C SER A 420 -25.75 8.04 2.12
N SER A 421 -26.31 7.15 2.92
CA SER A 421 -27.64 7.26 3.47
C SER A 421 -27.52 7.61 4.96
N GLY A 422 -27.89 8.85 5.31
CA GLY A 422 -27.97 9.29 6.69
C GLY A 422 -26.70 9.89 7.31
N LEU A 423 -25.56 9.92 6.65
CA LEU A 423 -24.39 10.68 7.10
C LEU A 423 -24.68 12.18 6.99
N GLY A 424 -24.66 12.88 8.12
CA GLY A 424 -24.99 14.32 8.18
C GLY A 424 -26.43 14.68 7.77
N GLY A 425 -27.33 13.70 7.62
CA GLY A 425 -28.73 13.93 7.27
C GLY A 425 -29.02 14.09 5.77
N THR A 426 -28.08 13.80 4.88
CA THR A 426 -28.23 13.90 3.42
C THR A 426 -28.07 12.55 2.74
N ASN A 427 -28.91 12.29 1.74
CA ASN A 427 -28.76 11.15 0.85
C ASN A 427 -27.91 11.56 -0.34
N ILE A 428 -26.74 10.97 -0.48
CA ILE A 428 -25.81 11.22 -1.60
C ILE A 428 -25.89 10.03 -2.55
N THR A 429 -26.23 10.31 -3.80
CA THR A 429 -26.15 9.30 -4.87
C THR A 429 -24.68 9.13 -5.28
N PRO A 430 -24.21 7.89 -5.46
CA PRO A 430 -22.84 7.63 -5.88
C PRO A 430 -22.50 8.34 -7.19
N ASN A 431 -21.36 8.99 -7.23
CA ASN A 431 -20.73 9.55 -8.43
C ASN A 431 -19.21 9.41 -8.30
N VAL A 432 -18.67 8.31 -8.83
CA VAL A 432 -17.25 7.99 -8.75
C VAL A 432 -16.42 9.02 -9.52
N GLY A 433 -16.94 9.58 -10.63
CA GLY A 433 -16.25 10.64 -11.38
C GLY A 433 -16.05 11.89 -10.53
N TYR A 434 -17.08 12.32 -9.81
CA TYR A 434 -17.02 13.45 -8.90
C TYR A 434 -16.08 13.17 -7.72
N ALA A 435 -16.17 12.00 -7.11
CA ALA A 435 -15.29 11.57 -6.02
C ALA A 435 -13.83 11.53 -6.46
N SER A 436 -13.55 11.03 -7.68
CA SER A 436 -12.20 11.02 -8.26
C SER A 436 -11.65 12.44 -8.45
N ALA A 437 -12.48 13.38 -8.92
CA ALA A 437 -12.07 14.79 -9.04
C ALA A 437 -11.73 15.40 -7.68
N ALA A 438 -12.52 15.11 -6.63
CA ALA A 438 -12.23 15.56 -5.26
C ALA A 438 -10.93 14.96 -4.70
N ALA A 439 -10.69 13.66 -4.96
CA ALA A 439 -9.46 12.98 -4.57
C ALA A 439 -8.22 13.58 -5.25
N ILE A 440 -8.32 13.94 -6.53
CA ILE A 440 -7.25 14.59 -7.29
C ILE A 440 -6.96 15.98 -6.72
N LEU A 441 -8.00 16.81 -6.45
CA LEU A 441 -7.82 18.11 -5.81
C LEU A 441 -7.12 17.99 -4.46
N MET A 442 -7.56 17.06 -3.62
CA MET A 442 -6.90 16.81 -2.34
C MET A 442 -5.45 16.35 -2.52
N SER A 443 -5.17 15.53 -3.53
CA SER A 443 -3.80 15.07 -3.83
C SER A 443 -2.89 16.24 -4.21
N PHE A 444 -3.37 17.21 -4.99
CA PHE A 444 -2.61 18.42 -5.30
C PHE A 444 -2.37 19.30 -4.06
N ILE A 445 -3.35 19.41 -3.18
CA ILE A 445 -3.18 20.16 -1.91
C ILE A 445 -2.11 19.47 -1.04
N VAL A 446 -2.19 18.16 -0.86
CA VAL A 446 -1.21 17.38 -0.10
C VAL A 446 0.19 17.49 -0.73
N LEU A 447 0.29 17.44 -2.06
CA LEU A 447 1.54 17.66 -2.77
C LEU A 447 2.10 19.05 -2.50
N GLY A 448 1.27 20.09 -2.55
CA GLY A 448 1.66 21.46 -2.21
C GLY A 448 2.21 21.60 -0.79
N VAL A 449 1.49 21.05 0.19
CA VAL A 449 1.94 21.00 1.60
C VAL A 449 3.29 20.27 1.72
N THR A 450 3.44 19.14 1.04
CA THR A 450 4.66 18.34 1.01
C THR A 450 5.84 19.12 0.44
N LEU A 451 5.64 19.82 -0.68
CA LEU A 451 6.68 20.64 -1.32
C LEU A 451 7.10 21.80 -0.43
N ILE A 452 6.13 22.50 0.18
CA ILE A 452 6.42 23.59 1.16
C ILE A 452 7.24 23.03 2.32
N GLN A 453 6.85 21.88 2.88
CA GLN A 453 7.56 21.25 3.97
C GLN A 453 9.00 20.86 3.58
N LEU A 454 9.21 20.30 2.38
CA LEU A 454 10.55 19.99 1.87
C LEU A 454 11.42 21.25 1.68
N LEU A 455 10.83 22.35 1.20
CA LEU A 455 11.54 23.63 1.05
C LEU A 455 11.94 24.18 2.40
N VAL A 456 11.02 24.25 3.35
CA VAL A 456 11.30 24.72 4.73
C VAL A 456 12.39 23.87 5.37
N ASN A 457 12.35 22.55 5.23
CA ASN A 457 13.35 21.65 5.77
C ASN A 457 14.73 21.87 5.13
N ARG A 458 14.81 22.09 3.81
CA ARG A 458 16.07 22.42 3.12
C ARG A 458 16.67 23.71 3.61
N LEU A 459 15.86 24.75 3.79
CA LEU A 459 16.32 26.05 4.29
C LEU A 459 16.79 25.94 5.75
N ALA A 460 16.05 25.22 6.59
CA ALA A 460 16.39 25.01 7.99
C ALA A 460 17.69 24.21 8.20
N LEU A 461 18.05 23.33 7.26
CA LEU A 461 19.29 22.56 7.32
C LEU A 461 20.49 23.32 6.72
N ARG A 462 20.28 24.18 5.71
CA ARG A 462 21.35 24.97 5.07
C ARG A 462 21.85 26.14 5.93
N GLY A 463 21.04 26.68 6.82
CA GLY A 463 21.42 27.82 7.65
C GLY A 463 22.47 27.54 8.75
N ARG A 464 23.11 26.35 8.77
CA ARG A 464 24.11 25.94 9.77
C ARG A 464 25.26 25.12 9.19
N ALA A 465 25.43 25.07 7.85
CA ALA A 465 26.68 24.69 7.18
C ALA A 465 27.47 25.97 6.85
#